data_4f32e584a9e61f89c93fc76223f369d3
#
_entry.id   4f32e584a9e61f89c93fc76223f369d3
#
_cell.length_a   1.000
_cell.length_b   1.000
_cell.length_c   1.000
_cell.angle_alpha   90.00
_cell.angle_beta   90.00
_cell.angle_gamma   90.00
#
_symmetry.space_group_name_H-M   'P 1'
#
loop_
_entity.id
_entity.type
_entity.pdbx_description
1 polymer ?
#
loop_
_entity_poly.entity_id
_entity_poly.type
_entity_poly.pdbx_seq_one_letter_code
_entity_poly.pdbx_strand_id
1 'polypeptide(L)'
;MKLLTLTNERDNIYFAFEALQNLNYVPQNHERHWISIFSDFDISIPSYGEQQKIGALFKEIDSTITLHQRKLESMKLLKKSLLQKMFPKSGETVPEVRFPGFTDAWEQRKLGELGTTYTGISGKTSSDFGHGDARFITYMNVYSNAIANPLMVEPIEIDQKQNEVKVGDVFFTTSSETPDEVGMSSVLLEKQGTVYLNSFCFGYRPKEKIDLHYLAFMLRSEVVRKKIIFLAQGISRYNISKNKMMEISVPLPTIEEQSKIGGFLNNLDNLITLHQRKVEALQKLKKSLLQQMFV
;
A
#
# COMPACT_ATOMS: atom_id res chain seq x y z
N MET A 1 -3.70 -20.43 31.06
CA MET A 1 -2.37 -19.90 30.76
C MET A 1 -1.41 -20.41 31.82
N LYS A 2 -0.33 -21.08 31.46
CA LYS A 2 0.71 -21.50 32.40
C LYS A 2 1.95 -20.63 32.18
N LEU A 3 2.57 -20.21 33.26
CA LEU A 3 3.80 -19.42 33.27
C LEU A 3 5.00 -20.38 33.35
N LEU A 4 6.00 -20.15 32.50
CA LEU A 4 7.32 -20.76 32.63
C LEU A 4 8.19 -19.78 33.40
N THR A 5 8.90 -20.28 34.42
CA THR A 5 9.85 -19.50 35.20
C THR A 5 11.22 -20.14 35.10
N LEU A 6 12.27 -19.34 35.06
CA LEU A 6 13.64 -19.83 35.15
C LEU A 6 13.86 -20.38 36.57
N THR A 7 14.41 -21.58 36.66
CA THR A 7 14.76 -22.19 37.92
C THR A 7 16.14 -21.73 38.45
N ASN A 8 16.98 -21.22 37.56
CA ASN A 8 18.27 -20.66 37.89
C ASN A 8 18.22 -19.13 37.70
N GLU A 9 18.32 -18.36 38.78
CA GLU A 9 18.34 -16.91 38.76
C GLU A 9 19.50 -16.29 37.97
N ARG A 10 20.51 -17.08 37.64
CA ARG A 10 21.65 -16.66 36.82
C ARG A 10 21.40 -16.73 35.32
N ASP A 11 20.31 -17.35 34.86
CA ASP A 11 20.01 -17.43 33.44
C ASP A 11 19.35 -16.12 32.94
N ASN A 12 19.67 -15.77 31.69
CA ASN A 12 19.11 -14.58 31.08
C ASN A 12 17.72 -14.86 30.49
N ILE A 13 16.70 -14.17 31.00
CA ILE A 13 15.30 -14.39 30.61
C ILE A 13 15.06 -14.08 29.11
N TYR A 14 15.72 -13.09 28.52
CA TYR A 14 15.59 -12.77 27.10
C TYR A 14 16.23 -13.86 26.23
N PHE A 15 17.40 -14.38 26.63
CA PHE A 15 18.01 -15.52 25.97
C PHE A 15 17.09 -16.72 26.01
N ALA A 16 16.57 -17.08 27.19
CA ALA A 16 15.64 -18.20 27.35
C ALA A 16 14.38 -18.04 26.50
N PHE A 17 13.83 -16.84 26.43
CA PHE A 17 12.65 -16.53 25.60
C PHE A 17 12.92 -16.77 24.12
N GLU A 18 14.02 -16.29 23.59
CA GLU A 18 14.38 -16.48 22.19
C GLU A 18 14.73 -17.95 21.86
N ALA A 19 15.41 -18.65 22.77
CA ALA A 19 15.69 -20.08 22.64
C ALA A 19 14.38 -20.89 22.53
N LEU A 20 13.41 -20.59 23.39
CA LEU A 20 12.09 -21.24 23.39
C LEU A 20 11.28 -20.93 22.12
N GLN A 21 11.36 -19.69 21.60
CA GLN A 21 10.69 -19.31 20.35
C GLN A 21 11.30 -20.01 19.13
N ASN A 22 12.59 -20.35 19.18
CA ASN A 22 13.27 -21.02 18.07
C ASN A 22 13.01 -22.55 18.05
N LEU A 23 12.38 -23.13 19.06
CA LEU A 23 11.98 -24.52 19.06
C LEU A 23 10.92 -24.76 17.98
N ASN A 24 11.22 -25.64 17.02
CA ASN A 24 10.32 -26.04 15.93
C ASN A 24 9.22 -27.00 16.42
N TYR A 25 8.44 -26.56 17.42
CA TYR A 25 7.32 -27.32 17.94
C TYR A 25 6.03 -27.01 17.16
N VAL A 26 5.50 -28.00 16.47
CA VAL A 26 4.20 -27.93 15.81
C VAL A 26 3.19 -28.70 16.67
N PRO A 27 2.21 -28.05 17.33
CA PRO A 27 1.17 -28.73 18.08
C PRO A 27 0.37 -29.66 17.15
N GLN A 28 0.37 -30.96 17.44
CA GLN A 28 -0.35 -31.95 16.61
C GLN A 28 -1.84 -32.07 16.97
N ASN A 29 -2.25 -31.70 18.20
CA ASN A 29 -3.61 -31.73 18.69
C ASN A 29 -3.85 -30.68 19.79
N HIS A 30 -5.13 -30.33 20.06
CA HIS A 30 -5.55 -29.45 21.17
C HIS A 30 -5.41 -30.08 22.57
N GLU A 31 -4.62 -31.14 22.71
CA GLU A 31 -4.53 -31.91 23.96
C GLU A 31 -3.61 -31.25 24.99
N ARG A 32 -3.96 -31.48 26.26
CA ARG A 32 -3.31 -30.92 27.45
C ARG A 32 -1.88 -31.38 27.70
N HIS A 33 -1.31 -32.22 26.81
CA HIS A 33 0.01 -32.86 26.94
C HIS A 33 1.19 -32.01 26.43
N TRP A 34 0.93 -30.82 25.88
CA TRP A 34 1.97 -29.96 25.32
C TRP A 34 3.09 -29.61 26.34
N ILE A 35 2.78 -29.61 27.66
CA ILE A 35 3.76 -29.23 28.68
C ILE A 35 4.77 -30.37 28.90
N SER A 36 4.33 -31.64 28.95
CA SER A 36 5.23 -32.77 29.08
C SER A 36 6.15 -32.88 27.85
N ILE A 37 5.61 -32.69 26.65
CA ILE A 37 6.42 -32.68 25.42
C ILE A 37 7.38 -31.49 25.41
N PHE A 38 6.94 -30.34 25.88
CA PHE A 38 7.74 -29.13 25.89
C PHE A 38 8.88 -29.16 26.92
N SER A 39 8.69 -29.90 28.03
CA SER A 39 9.72 -30.11 29.06
C SER A 39 10.84 -31.07 28.61
N ASP A 40 10.59 -31.85 27.57
CA ASP A 40 11.55 -32.84 27.06
C ASP A 40 12.45 -32.28 25.95
N PHE A 41 12.31 -31.02 25.58
CA PHE A 41 13.22 -30.37 24.62
C PHE A 41 14.52 -30.00 25.29
N ASP A 42 15.63 -30.50 24.71
CA ASP A 42 16.97 -30.09 25.07
C ASP A 42 17.32 -28.78 24.37
N ILE A 43 17.81 -27.81 25.12
CA ILE A 43 18.34 -26.54 24.59
C ILE A 43 19.81 -26.40 25.01
N SER A 44 20.64 -25.96 24.07
CA SER A 44 22.04 -25.63 24.38
C SER A 44 22.11 -24.29 25.13
N ILE A 45 22.71 -24.33 26.32
CA ILE A 45 22.83 -23.13 27.17
C ILE A 45 24.31 -22.70 27.21
N PRO A 46 24.66 -21.55 26.60
CA PRO A 46 26.02 -21.03 26.64
C PRO A 46 26.37 -20.42 28.02
N SER A 47 27.61 -19.96 28.18
CA SER A 47 28.02 -19.25 29.39
C SER A 47 27.10 -18.05 29.71
N TYR A 48 26.92 -17.74 31.00
CA TYR A 48 26.09 -16.61 31.43
C TYR A 48 26.44 -15.29 30.72
N GLY A 49 27.75 -15.00 30.57
CA GLY A 49 28.20 -13.81 29.86
C GLY A 49 27.80 -13.76 28.38
N GLU A 50 27.69 -14.91 27.73
CA GLU A 50 27.23 -15.04 26.36
C GLU A 50 25.70 -14.94 26.28
N GLN A 51 24.95 -15.57 27.18
CA GLN A 51 23.52 -15.39 27.32
C GLN A 51 23.14 -13.90 27.48
N GLN A 52 23.88 -13.15 28.29
CA GLN A 52 23.67 -11.72 28.47
C GLN A 52 23.85 -10.94 27.16
N LYS A 53 24.88 -11.23 26.39
CA LYS A 53 25.13 -10.56 25.10
C LYS A 53 24.06 -10.92 24.06
N ILE A 54 23.70 -12.19 23.94
CA ILE A 54 22.66 -12.66 23.03
C ILE A 54 21.30 -12.05 23.41
N GLY A 55 20.90 -12.16 24.68
CA GLY A 55 19.65 -11.59 25.17
C GLY A 55 19.55 -10.09 24.99
N ALA A 56 20.64 -9.34 25.21
CA ALA A 56 20.69 -7.90 24.97
C ALA A 56 20.52 -7.56 23.48
N LEU A 57 21.18 -8.30 22.59
CA LEU A 57 21.07 -8.12 21.14
C LEU A 57 19.62 -8.28 20.65
N PHE A 58 18.97 -9.39 21.01
CA PHE A 58 17.59 -9.63 20.57
C PHE A 58 16.60 -8.65 21.21
N LYS A 59 16.80 -8.27 22.46
CA LYS A 59 16.01 -7.22 23.11
C LYS A 59 16.10 -5.89 22.37
N GLU A 60 17.28 -5.51 21.92
CA GLU A 60 17.48 -4.28 21.15
C GLU A 60 16.82 -4.35 19.77
N ILE A 61 16.96 -5.49 19.07
CA ILE A 61 16.29 -5.73 17.79
C ILE A 61 14.78 -5.62 17.95
N ASP A 62 14.19 -6.29 18.93
CA ASP A 62 12.74 -6.28 19.17
C ASP A 62 12.23 -4.90 19.57
N SER A 63 12.98 -4.17 20.38
CA SER A 63 12.66 -2.79 20.73
C SER A 63 12.65 -1.89 19.50
N THR A 64 13.61 -2.07 18.60
CA THR A 64 13.72 -1.32 17.35
C THR A 64 12.60 -1.67 16.38
N ILE A 65 12.26 -2.95 16.22
CA ILE A 65 11.12 -3.42 15.42
C ILE A 65 9.82 -2.77 15.95
N THR A 66 9.59 -2.85 17.26
CA THR A 66 8.40 -2.30 17.92
C THR A 66 8.29 -0.79 17.72
N LEU A 67 9.40 -0.06 17.83
CA LEU A 67 9.44 1.39 17.60
C LEU A 67 9.05 1.74 16.17
N HIS A 68 9.62 1.04 15.18
CA HIS A 68 9.30 1.27 13.76
C HIS A 68 7.87 0.87 13.41
N GLN A 69 7.33 -0.21 13.99
CA GLN A 69 5.94 -0.61 13.83
C GLN A 69 4.97 0.45 14.37
N ARG A 70 5.19 0.96 15.59
CA ARG A 70 4.38 2.04 16.17
C ARG A 70 4.42 3.32 15.32
N LYS A 71 5.60 3.67 14.82
CA LYS A 71 5.77 4.84 13.96
C LYS A 71 5.06 4.66 12.63
N LEU A 72 5.14 3.47 12.03
CA LEU A 72 4.43 3.09 10.81
C LEU A 72 2.90 3.24 10.98
N GLU A 73 2.32 2.68 12.04
CA GLU A 73 0.89 2.79 12.31
C GLU A 73 0.45 4.24 12.57
N SER A 74 1.24 5.01 13.32
CA SER A 74 0.95 6.43 13.53
C SER A 74 0.96 7.23 12.23
N MET A 75 1.90 6.95 11.31
CA MET A 75 1.96 7.62 10.00
C MET A 75 0.80 7.22 9.09
N LYS A 76 0.37 5.96 9.10
CA LYS A 76 -0.81 5.50 8.36
C LYS A 76 -2.09 6.20 8.85
N LEU A 77 -2.26 6.32 10.17
CA LEU A 77 -3.39 7.03 10.77
C LEU A 77 -3.35 8.53 10.43
N LEU A 78 -2.18 9.15 10.50
CA LEU A 78 -1.99 10.54 10.09
C LEU A 78 -2.37 10.74 8.63
N LYS A 79 -1.87 9.91 7.72
CA LYS A 79 -2.22 9.97 6.29
C LYS A 79 -3.74 9.85 6.08
N LYS A 80 -4.39 8.90 6.74
CA LYS A 80 -5.85 8.73 6.67
C LYS A 80 -6.58 10.00 7.11
N SER A 81 -6.19 10.60 8.24
CA SER A 81 -6.76 11.85 8.75
C SER A 81 -6.53 13.03 7.79
N LEU A 82 -5.34 13.13 7.20
CA LEU A 82 -5.01 14.19 6.26
C LEU A 82 -5.80 14.06 4.95
N LEU A 83 -5.99 12.84 4.43
CA LEU A 83 -6.85 12.60 3.27
C LEU A 83 -8.33 12.95 3.50
N GLN A 84 -8.78 12.95 4.76
CA GLN A 84 -10.12 13.42 5.13
C GLN A 84 -10.21 14.94 5.28
N LYS A 85 -9.14 15.59 5.81
CA LYS A 85 -9.17 16.98 6.27
C LYS A 85 -8.54 17.96 5.29
N MET A 86 -7.62 17.51 4.43
CA MET A 86 -6.96 18.38 3.42
C MET A 86 -7.73 18.45 2.11
N PHE A 87 -8.89 17.83 2.00
CA PHE A 87 -9.81 17.94 0.88
C PHE A 87 -11.17 18.42 1.38
N PRO A 88 -11.85 19.38 0.66
CA PRO A 88 -13.14 19.92 1.07
C PRO A 88 -14.18 18.81 1.22
N LYS A 89 -15.03 18.87 2.24
CA LYS A 89 -16.18 17.97 2.40
C LYS A 89 -17.22 18.19 1.30
N SER A 90 -18.18 17.28 1.19
CA SER A 90 -19.25 17.40 0.20
C SER A 90 -20.03 18.68 0.42
N GLY A 91 -20.12 19.52 -0.62
CA GLY A 91 -20.76 20.82 -0.56
C GLY A 91 -19.88 21.98 -0.06
N GLU A 92 -18.67 21.69 0.39
CA GLU A 92 -17.69 22.71 0.78
C GLU A 92 -16.69 22.97 -0.35
N THR A 93 -16.09 24.15 -0.34
CA THR A 93 -15.05 24.58 -1.30
C THR A 93 -13.71 24.87 -0.64
N VAL A 94 -13.63 24.73 0.70
CA VAL A 94 -12.41 24.97 1.48
C VAL A 94 -12.18 23.76 2.40
N PRO A 95 -10.96 23.18 2.46
CA PRO A 95 -10.65 22.07 3.35
C PRO A 95 -10.50 22.53 4.80
N GLU A 96 -10.68 21.58 5.75
CA GLU A 96 -10.52 21.84 7.19
C GLU A 96 -9.04 22.13 7.56
N VAL A 97 -8.11 21.42 6.92
CA VAL A 97 -6.65 21.61 7.09
C VAL A 97 -6.05 22.09 5.78
N ARG A 98 -5.36 23.21 5.84
CA ARG A 98 -4.79 23.89 4.67
C ARG A 98 -3.42 24.46 4.97
N PHE A 99 -2.56 24.56 3.96
CA PHE A 99 -1.29 25.26 4.10
C PHE A 99 -1.51 26.76 4.30
N PRO A 100 -0.68 27.44 5.10
CA PRO A 100 -0.75 28.89 5.26
C PRO A 100 -0.56 29.62 3.92
N GLY A 101 -1.27 30.73 3.74
CA GLY A 101 -1.19 31.61 2.56
C GLY A 101 -2.17 31.27 1.44
N PHE A 102 -3.00 30.23 1.60
CA PHE A 102 -4.08 29.91 0.66
C PHE A 102 -5.42 30.16 1.32
N THR A 103 -6.24 31.07 0.74
CA THR A 103 -7.53 31.50 1.29
C THR A 103 -8.69 31.27 0.33
N ASP A 104 -8.42 31.25 -0.99
CA ASP A 104 -9.45 31.23 -2.00
C ASP A 104 -10.20 29.89 -2.02
N ALA A 105 -11.49 29.96 -2.35
CA ALA A 105 -12.31 28.75 -2.53
C ALA A 105 -11.77 27.90 -3.70
N TRP A 106 -11.79 26.58 -3.54
CA TRP A 106 -11.38 25.67 -4.59
C TRP A 106 -12.45 25.55 -5.67
N GLU A 107 -12.02 25.55 -6.93
CA GLU A 107 -12.91 25.27 -8.05
C GLU A 107 -13.44 23.82 -7.96
N GLN A 108 -14.67 23.65 -8.44
CA GLN A 108 -15.29 22.32 -8.60
C GLN A 108 -15.45 22.06 -10.10
N ARG A 109 -14.64 21.15 -10.65
CA ARG A 109 -14.59 20.88 -12.09
C ARG A 109 -14.93 19.43 -12.37
N LYS A 110 -15.73 19.17 -13.40
CA LYS A 110 -16.03 17.81 -13.83
C LYS A 110 -14.80 17.14 -14.44
N LEU A 111 -14.58 15.85 -14.16
CA LEU A 111 -13.49 15.08 -14.77
C LEU A 111 -13.56 15.12 -16.31
N GLY A 112 -14.76 15.09 -16.91
CA GLY A 112 -14.95 15.18 -18.35
C GLY A 112 -14.53 16.51 -18.97
N GLU A 113 -14.51 17.61 -18.21
CA GLU A 113 -13.97 18.88 -18.66
C GLU A 113 -12.44 18.87 -18.66
N LEU A 114 -11.84 18.20 -17.67
CA LEU A 114 -10.41 18.18 -17.42
C LEU A 114 -9.65 17.16 -18.28
N GLY A 115 -10.33 16.18 -18.88
CA GLY A 115 -9.65 15.13 -19.65
C GLY A 115 -10.60 14.22 -20.43
N THR A 116 -10.03 13.16 -20.99
CA THR A 116 -10.75 12.16 -21.79
C THR A 116 -10.39 10.75 -21.39
N THR A 117 -11.32 9.81 -21.58
CA THR A 117 -11.10 8.40 -21.28
C THR A 117 -10.69 7.61 -22.53
N TYR A 118 -9.98 6.50 -22.29
CA TYR A 118 -9.67 5.49 -23.31
C TYR A 118 -9.78 4.09 -22.70
N THR A 119 -9.85 3.07 -23.55
CA THR A 119 -9.94 1.67 -23.12
C THR A 119 -8.56 1.08 -22.87
N GLY A 120 -8.46 0.17 -21.90
CA GLY A 120 -7.32 -0.73 -21.81
C GLY A 120 -7.25 -1.72 -22.97
N ILE A 121 -6.35 -2.69 -22.85
CA ILE A 121 -6.13 -3.75 -23.85
C ILE A 121 -7.45 -4.42 -24.23
N SER A 122 -7.65 -4.66 -25.52
CA SER A 122 -8.83 -5.33 -26.05
C SER A 122 -8.45 -6.32 -27.16
N GLY A 123 -9.30 -7.34 -27.36
CA GLY A 123 -9.13 -8.31 -28.44
C GLY A 123 -7.88 -9.21 -28.30
N LYS A 124 -7.37 -9.37 -27.08
CA LYS A 124 -6.23 -10.23 -26.76
C LYS A 124 -6.69 -11.54 -26.13
N THR A 125 -5.94 -12.59 -26.36
CA THR A 125 -6.14 -13.95 -25.80
C THR A 125 -5.01 -14.30 -24.83
N SER A 126 -5.13 -15.39 -24.08
CA SER A 126 -4.11 -15.83 -23.14
C SER A 126 -2.73 -16.03 -23.77
N SER A 127 -2.68 -16.36 -25.07
CA SER A 127 -1.43 -16.54 -25.82
C SER A 127 -0.64 -15.26 -26.08
N ASP A 128 -1.27 -14.08 -25.95
CA ASP A 128 -0.63 -12.80 -26.17
C ASP A 128 0.13 -12.29 -24.91
N PHE A 129 -0.05 -12.95 -23.77
CA PHE A 129 0.49 -12.52 -22.48
C PHE A 129 1.66 -13.40 -22.02
N GLY A 130 2.46 -12.89 -21.10
CA GLY A 130 3.57 -13.60 -20.47
C GLY A 130 4.90 -13.49 -21.24
N HIS A 131 4.92 -12.85 -22.42
CA HIS A 131 6.09 -12.64 -23.27
C HIS A 131 5.96 -11.35 -24.08
N GLY A 132 6.99 -11.01 -24.84
CA GLY A 132 7.03 -9.80 -25.70
C GLY A 132 7.76 -8.62 -25.06
N ASP A 133 7.98 -7.59 -25.88
CA ASP A 133 8.80 -6.42 -25.53
C ASP A 133 8.00 -5.27 -24.91
N ALA A 134 6.66 -5.29 -25.06
CA ALA A 134 5.81 -4.35 -24.36
C ALA A 134 5.48 -4.87 -22.94
N ARG A 135 4.92 -3.98 -22.14
CA ARG A 135 4.41 -4.28 -20.80
C ARG A 135 2.98 -3.82 -20.67
N PHE A 136 2.25 -4.35 -19.72
CA PHE A 136 0.97 -3.76 -19.33
C PHE A 136 0.87 -3.60 -17.82
N ILE A 137 0.20 -2.52 -17.42
CA ILE A 137 -0.08 -2.22 -16.01
C ILE A 137 -1.15 -3.19 -15.54
N THR A 138 -0.86 -3.96 -14.47
CA THR A 138 -1.77 -4.97 -13.95
C THR A 138 -2.96 -4.34 -13.20
N TYR A 139 -4.04 -5.10 -13.05
CA TYR A 139 -5.18 -4.69 -12.23
C TYR A 139 -4.76 -4.37 -10.79
N MET A 140 -3.95 -5.25 -10.18
CA MET A 140 -3.47 -5.08 -8.81
C MET A 140 -2.60 -3.85 -8.64
N ASN A 141 -1.85 -3.44 -9.66
CA ASN A 141 -1.12 -2.19 -9.62
C ASN A 141 -2.05 -1.00 -9.48
N VAL A 142 -3.09 -0.93 -10.32
CA VAL A 142 -4.09 0.15 -10.27
C VAL A 142 -4.87 0.13 -8.96
N TYR A 143 -5.26 -1.05 -8.51
CA TYR A 143 -6.03 -1.24 -7.28
C TYR A 143 -5.26 -0.79 -6.03
N SER A 144 -4.03 -1.28 -5.89
CA SER A 144 -3.26 -1.12 -4.64
C SER A 144 -2.55 0.22 -4.51
N ASN A 145 -2.16 0.86 -5.63
CA ASN A 145 -1.27 2.01 -5.62
C ASN A 145 -1.94 3.29 -6.12
N ALA A 146 -1.86 4.37 -5.34
CA ALA A 146 -2.30 5.71 -5.80
C ALA A 146 -1.41 6.24 -6.94
N ILE A 147 -0.14 5.88 -6.92
CA ILE A 147 0.84 6.12 -7.97
C ILE A 147 1.24 4.76 -8.52
N ALA A 148 1.13 4.56 -9.83
CA ALA A 148 1.42 3.29 -10.47
C ALA A 148 2.88 2.87 -10.23
N ASN A 149 3.06 1.65 -9.75
CA ASN A 149 4.38 1.07 -9.52
C ASN A 149 4.97 0.57 -10.86
N PRO A 150 6.08 1.11 -11.33
CA PRO A 150 6.67 0.71 -12.62
C PRO A 150 7.17 -0.75 -12.65
N LEU A 151 7.32 -1.38 -11.48
CA LEU A 151 7.73 -2.78 -11.37
C LEU A 151 6.54 -3.78 -11.35
N MET A 152 5.31 -3.30 -11.15
CA MET A 152 4.10 -4.13 -11.17
C MET A 152 3.46 -4.13 -12.56
N VAL A 153 4.24 -4.55 -13.54
CA VAL A 153 3.85 -4.68 -14.94
C VAL A 153 4.18 -6.08 -15.43
N GLU A 154 3.42 -6.57 -16.41
CA GLU A 154 3.63 -7.90 -17.00
C GLU A 154 3.93 -7.78 -18.50
N PRO A 155 4.65 -8.75 -19.09
CA PRO A 155 5.01 -8.72 -20.48
C PRO A 155 3.81 -9.04 -21.38
N ILE A 156 3.79 -8.38 -22.54
CA ILE A 156 2.83 -8.58 -23.61
C ILE A 156 3.49 -8.24 -24.97
N GLU A 157 2.99 -8.80 -26.04
CA GLU A 157 3.43 -8.44 -27.38
C GLU A 157 3.05 -7.00 -27.76
N ILE A 158 3.93 -6.35 -28.52
CA ILE A 158 3.66 -5.02 -29.07
C ILE A 158 2.49 -5.09 -30.04
N ASP A 159 1.49 -4.23 -29.85
CA ASP A 159 0.37 -4.08 -30.75
C ASP A 159 0.00 -2.60 -30.91
N GLN A 160 0.30 -2.04 -32.07
CA GLN A 160 0.06 -0.62 -32.38
C GLN A 160 -1.43 -0.22 -32.40
N LYS A 161 -2.34 -1.19 -32.39
CA LYS A 161 -3.80 -0.93 -32.29
C LYS A 161 -4.24 -0.63 -30.86
N GLN A 162 -3.42 -0.95 -29.86
CA GLN A 162 -3.72 -0.70 -28.45
C GLN A 162 -3.40 0.74 -28.06
N ASN A 163 -4.12 1.25 -27.08
CA ASN A 163 -3.83 2.56 -26.50
C ASN A 163 -2.59 2.48 -25.61
N GLU A 164 -1.49 3.09 -26.07
CA GLU A 164 -0.31 3.24 -25.25
C GLU A 164 -0.56 4.27 -24.12
N VAL A 165 -0.19 3.92 -22.89
CA VAL A 165 -0.27 4.83 -21.74
C VAL A 165 0.81 5.91 -21.82
N LYS A 166 0.52 7.08 -21.31
CA LYS A 166 1.45 8.22 -21.22
C LYS A 166 1.64 8.65 -19.78
N VAL A 167 2.80 9.21 -19.48
CA VAL A 167 3.02 9.88 -18.18
C VAL A 167 1.95 10.93 -17.96
N GLY A 168 1.37 10.96 -16.78
CA GLY A 168 0.21 11.78 -16.41
C GLY A 168 -1.14 11.12 -16.62
N ASP A 169 -1.22 9.95 -17.29
CA ASP A 169 -2.47 9.20 -17.36
C ASP A 169 -2.91 8.68 -15.99
N VAL A 170 -4.20 8.62 -15.80
CA VAL A 170 -4.86 8.02 -14.64
C VAL A 170 -5.56 6.75 -15.08
N PHE A 171 -5.48 5.72 -14.27
CA PHE A 171 -6.15 4.44 -14.49
C PHE A 171 -7.24 4.24 -13.44
N PHE A 172 -8.36 3.65 -13.85
CA PHE A 172 -9.46 3.30 -12.95
C PHE A 172 -9.85 1.86 -13.14
N THR A 173 -10.03 1.12 -12.04
CA THR A 173 -10.63 -0.23 -12.10
C THR A 173 -12.10 -0.12 -12.51
N THR A 174 -12.56 -1.01 -13.41
CA THR A 174 -13.96 -0.99 -13.90
C THR A 174 -14.91 -1.77 -13.02
N SER A 175 -14.42 -2.79 -12.34
CA SER A 175 -15.27 -3.67 -11.52
C SER A 175 -14.58 -4.15 -10.26
N SER A 176 -15.38 -4.49 -9.24
CA SER A 176 -14.92 -5.08 -7.98
C SER A 176 -16.01 -5.98 -7.39
N GLU A 177 -15.65 -6.81 -6.41
CA GLU A 177 -16.57 -7.65 -5.64
C GLU A 177 -17.34 -6.82 -4.59
N THR A 178 -16.80 -5.69 -4.17
CA THR A 178 -17.43 -4.78 -3.22
C THR A 178 -17.61 -3.37 -3.82
N PRO A 179 -18.66 -2.61 -3.43
CA PRO A 179 -18.86 -1.26 -3.93
C PRO A 179 -17.75 -0.30 -3.49
N ASP A 180 -17.15 -0.52 -2.34
CA ASP A 180 -16.09 0.34 -1.79
C ASP A 180 -14.78 0.26 -2.57
N GLU A 181 -14.58 -0.81 -3.34
CA GLU A 181 -13.36 -1.07 -4.09
C GLU A 181 -13.46 -0.75 -5.59
N VAL A 182 -14.67 -0.47 -6.09
CA VAL A 182 -14.85 -0.13 -7.51
C VAL A 182 -14.26 1.23 -7.84
N GLY A 183 -13.73 1.40 -9.04
CA GLY A 183 -13.19 2.67 -9.50
C GLY A 183 -11.96 3.14 -8.70
N MET A 184 -11.16 2.21 -8.16
CA MET A 184 -9.86 2.56 -7.59
C MET A 184 -8.98 3.16 -8.67
N SER A 185 -8.24 4.22 -8.30
CA SER A 185 -7.45 5.01 -9.25
C SER A 185 -5.95 4.89 -9.02
N SER A 186 -5.17 5.03 -10.08
CA SER A 186 -3.71 5.09 -10.03
C SER A 186 -3.18 6.07 -11.08
N VAL A 187 -2.21 6.90 -10.73
CA VAL A 187 -1.60 7.89 -11.63
C VAL A 187 -0.24 7.42 -12.10
N LEU A 188 0.04 7.51 -13.38
CA LEU A 188 1.32 7.13 -13.97
C LEU A 188 2.30 8.30 -13.92
N LEU A 189 3.36 8.18 -13.11
CA LEU A 189 4.42 9.19 -13.04
C LEU A 189 5.61 8.89 -13.95
N GLU A 190 5.88 7.62 -14.22
CA GLU A 190 6.99 7.16 -15.03
C GLU A 190 6.67 5.84 -15.73
N LYS A 191 7.29 5.63 -16.89
CA LYS A 191 7.24 4.35 -17.62
C LYS A 191 8.51 4.12 -18.42
N GLN A 192 8.79 2.88 -18.73
CA GLN A 192 9.87 2.49 -19.61
C GLN A 192 9.32 1.72 -20.82
N GLY A 193 9.77 2.06 -22.03
CA GLY A 193 9.33 1.41 -23.24
C GLY A 193 7.82 1.57 -23.53
N THR A 194 7.28 0.64 -24.31
CA THR A 194 5.87 0.58 -24.66
C THR A 194 5.07 -0.08 -23.53
N VAL A 195 4.11 0.65 -22.99
CA VAL A 195 3.26 0.17 -21.88
C VAL A 195 1.79 0.38 -22.24
N TYR A 196 0.99 -0.63 -21.96
CA TYR A 196 -0.47 -0.62 -22.11
C TYR A 196 -1.17 -0.70 -20.74
N LEU A 197 -2.49 -0.59 -20.73
CA LEU A 197 -3.32 -0.77 -19.53
C LEU A 197 -4.09 -2.08 -19.67
N ASN A 198 -4.20 -2.87 -18.59
CA ASN A 198 -4.99 -4.11 -18.60
C ASN A 198 -6.46 -3.88 -19.00
N SER A 199 -7.15 -4.94 -19.44
CA SER A 199 -8.54 -4.90 -19.96
C SER A 199 -9.60 -4.64 -18.90
N PHE A 200 -9.29 -4.82 -17.61
CA PHE A 200 -10.21 -4.63 -16.48
C PHE A 200 -10.17 -3.21 -15.92
N CYS A 201 -9.43 -2.32 -16.58
CA CYS A 201 -9.31 -0.92 -16.25
C CYS A 201 -9.60 -0.05 -17.47
N PHE A 202 -9.90 1.22 -17.23
CA PHE A 202 -9.89 2.23 -18.28
C PHE A 202 -8.92 3.35 -17.92
N GLY A 203 -8.33 3.96 -18.94
CA GLY A 203 -7.45 5.10 -18.80
C GLY A 203 -8.21 6.41 -18.89
N TYR A 204 -7.68 7.41 -18.23
CA TYR A 204 -8.12 8.81 -18.29
C TYR A 204 -6.88 9.69 -18.50
N ARG A 205 -6.92 10.53 -19.51
CA ARG A 205 -5.83 11.44 -19.90
C ARG A 205 -6.24 12.88 -19.61
N PRO A 206 -5.64 13.53 -18.61
CA PRO A 206 -5.83 14.95 -18.40
C PRO A 206 -5.40 15.78 -19.61
N LYS A 207 -6.13 16.83 -19.91
CA LYS A 207 -5.81 17.82 -20.95
C LYS A 207 -5.22 19.10 -20.36
N GLU A 208 -5.58 19.39 -19.12
CA GLU A 208 -5.10 20.55 -18.37
C GLU A 208 -3.92 20.16 -17.49
N LYS A 209 -3.12 21.16 -17.12
CA LYS A 209 -1.99 20.98 -16.19
C LYS A 209 -2.51 20.79 -14.77
N ILE A 210 -2.34 19.59 -14.24
CA ILE A 210 -2.69 19.23 -12.86
C ILE A 210 -1.44 18.61 -12.23
N ASP A 211 -1.16 18.91 -10.96
CA ASP A 211 -0.09 18.23 -10.24
C ASP A 211 -0.42 16.74 -10.08
N LEU A 212 0.47 15.87 -10.53
CA LEU A 212 0.20 14.43 -10.61
C LEU A 212 0.10 13.76 -9.25
N HIS A 213 0.88 14.22 -8.26
CA HIS A 213 0.77 13.71 -6.90
C HIS A 213 -0.53 14.17 -6.25
N TYR A 214 -0.91 15.45 -6.43
CA TYR A 214 -2.20 15.95 -5.99
C TYR A 214 -3.34 15.11 -6.60
N LEU A 215 -3.31 14.90 -7.91
CA LEU A 215 -4.32 14.12 -8.64
C LEU A 215 -4.45 12.70 -8.07
N ALA A 216 -3.33 12.04 -7.79
CA ALA A 216 -3.30 10.70 -7.21
C ALA A 216 -4.00 10.63 -5.85
N PHE A 217 -3.73 11.58 -4.96
CA PHE A 217 -4.32 11.60 -3.62
C PHE A 217 -5.74 12.16 -3.61
N MET A 218 -6.04 13.15 -4.43
CA MET A 218 -7.37 13.73 -4.59
C MET A 218 -8.39 12.66 -5.02
N LEU A 219 -8.06 11.86 -6.03
CA LEU A 219 -8.93 10.78 -6.51
C LEU A 219 -9.14 9.66 -5.48
N ARG A 220 -8.23 9.49 -4.55
CA ARG A 220 -8.34 8.56 -3.42
C ARG A 220 -8.80 9.20 -2.11
N SER A 221 -9.08 10.51 -2.10
CA SER A 221 -9.67 11.19 -0.95
C SER A 221 -11.08 10.66 -0.66
N GLU A 222 -11.49 10.71 0.60
CA GLU A 222 -12.80 10.21 1.04
C GLU A 222 -13.95 10.86 0.25
N VAL A 223 -13.86 12.16 -0.01
CA VAL A 223 -14.88 12.93 -0.73
C VAL A 223 -15.07 12.43 -2.16
N VAL A 224 -13.98 12.23 -2.89
CA VAL A 224 -14.06 11.74 -4.27
C VAL A 224 -14.43 10.25 -4.29
N ARG A 225 -13.89 9.44 -3.38
CA ARG A 225 -14.25 8.03 -3.25
C ARG A 225 -15.73 7.82 -3.00
N LYS A 226 -16.37 8.60 -2.11
CA LYS A 226 -17.82 8.54 -1.87
C LYS A 226 -18.62 8.81 -3.14
N LYS A 227 -18.21 9.79 -3.95
CA LYS A 227 -18.87 10.08 -5.25
C LYS A 227 -18.71 8.90 -6.23
N ILE A 228 -17.52 8.28 -6.28
CA ILE A 228 -17.26 7.11 -7.13
C ILE A 228 -18.08 5.90 -6.69
N ILE A 229 -18.09 5.58 -5.40
CA ILE A 229 -18.84 4.46 -4.81
C ILE A 229 -20.34 4.62 -5.08
N PHE A 230 -20.89 5.82 -5.01
CA PHE A 230 -22.28 6.09 -5.33
C PHE A 230 -22.66 5.73 -6.78
N LEU A 231 -21.71 5.71 -7.69
CA LEU A 231 -21.91 5.30 -9.09
C LEU A 231 -21.82 3.80 -9.31
N ALA A 232 -21.43 3.02 -8.30
CA ALA A 232 -21.30 1.59 -8.38
C ALA A 232 -22.67 0.93 -8.67
N GLN A 233 -22.72 0.02 -9.65
CA GLN A 233 -23.93 -0.69 -10.04
C GLN A 233 -23.66 -2.19 -10.09
N GLY A 234 -24.52 -2.99 -9.49
CA GLY A 234 -24.42 -4.45 -9.46
C GLY A 234 -24.93 -5.04 -8.16
N ILE A 235 -25.03 -6.36 -8.08
CA ILE A 235 -25.47 -7.10 -6.89
C ILE A 235 -24.32 -7.96 -6.34
N SER A 236 -23.73 -8.81 -7.18
CA SER A 236 -22.61 -9.69 -6.82
C SER A 236 -21.25 -9.17 -7.32
N ARG A 237 -21.28 -8.35 -8.35
CA ARG A 237 -20.11 -7.68 -8.92
C ARG A 237 -20.49 -6.25 -9.29
N TYR A 238 -19.81 -5.31 -8.71
CA TYR A 238 -20.06 -3.88 -8.92
C TYR A 238 -19.23 -3.36 -10.08
N ASN A 239 -19.88 -2.60 -10.97
CA ASN A 239 -19.26 -1.99 -12.12
C ASN A 239 -19.46 -0.48 -12.10
N ILE A 240 -18.57 0.25 -12.77
CA ILE A 240 -18.67 1.70 -12.92
C ILE A 240 -18.65 2.10 -14.39
N SER A 241 -19.55 3.02 -14.75
CA SER A 241 -19.62 3.58 -16.09
C SER A 241 -18.58 4.69 -16.27
N LYS A 242 -17.75 4.60 -17.33
CA LYS A 242 -16.82 5.67 -17.72
C LYS A 242 -17.53 7.01 -17.89
N ASN A 243 -18.67 7.04 -18.54
CA ASN A 243 -19.42 8.26 -18.79
C ASN A 243 -19.92 8.91 -17.50
N LYS A 244 -20.46 8.11 -16.57
CA LYS A 244 -20.86 8.61 -15.25
C LYS A 244 -19.68 9.08 -14.40
N MET A 245 -18.52 8.41 -14.52
CA MET A 245 -17.29 8.86 -13.87
C MET A 245 -16.88 10.25 -14.34
N MET A 246 -17.06 10.57 -15.62
CA MET A 246 -16.72 11.89 -16.17
C MET A 246 -17.63 13.02 -15.68
N GLU A 247 -18.79 12.70 -15.13
CA GLU A 247 -19.70 13.70 -14.51
C GLU A 247 -19.32 14.04 -13.06
N ILE A 248 -18.38 13.32 -12.46
CA ILE A 248 -17.93 13.61 -11.09
C ILE A 248 -17.19 14.94 -11.06
N SER A 249 -17.67 15.86 -10.21
CA SER A 249 -16.95 17.09 -9.89
C SER A 249 -15.89 16.84 -8.83
N VAL A 250 -14.66 17.28 -9.11
CA VAL A 250 -13.49 17.16 -8.22
C VAL A 250 -13.02 18.55 -7.79
N PRO A 251 -12.49 18.68 -6.56
CA PRO A 251 -11.96 19.95 -6.07
C PRO A 251 -10.60 20.25 -6.71
N LEU A 252 -10.40 21.48 -7.16
CA LEU A 252 -9.19 21.92 -7.84
C LEU A 252 -8.72 23.28 -7.29
N PRO A 253 -7.70 23.31 -6.42
CA PRO A 253 -7.05 24.55 -6.01
C PRO A 253 -6.06 25.04 -7.07
N THR A 254 -5.38 26.14 -6.78
CA THR A 254 -4.29 26.65 -7.63
C THR A 254 -3.19 25.59 -7.77
N ILE A 255 -2.42 25.64 -8.87
CA ILE A 255 -1.36 24.64 -9.14
C ILE A 255 -0.28 24.66 -8.05
N GLU A 256 -0.01 25.83 -7.46
CA GLU A 256 0.94 25.97 -6.35
C GLU A 256 0.46 25.21 -5.11
N GLU A 257 -0.82 25.32 -4.79
CA GLU A 257 -1.41 24.58 -3.67
C GLU A 257 -1.49 23.09 -3.94
N GLN A 258 -1.86 22.69 -5.17
CA GLN A 258 -1.82 21.29 -5.60
C GLN A 258 -0.44 20.69 -5.35
N SER A 259 0.63 21.37 -5.78
CA SER A 259 2.01 20.88 -5.63
C SER A 259 2.44 20.77 -4.18
N LYS A 260 2.01 21.69 -3.31
CA LYS A 260 2.29 21.57 -1.86
C LYS A 260 1.56 20.38 -1.23
N ILE A 261 0.28 20.19 -1.53
CA ILE A 261 -0.52 19.07 -1.00
C ILE A 261 0.01 17.74 -1.53
N GLY A 262 0.21 17.64 -2.84
CA GLY A 262 0.70 16.43 -3.50
C GLY A 262 2.08 16.03 -3.00
N GLY A 263 3.02 16.98 -2.95
CA GLY A 263 4.38 16.76 -2.45
C GLY A 263 4.40 16.33 -0.98
N PHE A 264 3.59 16.94 -0.13
CA PHE A 264 3.50 16.58 1.29
C PHE A 264 2.97 15.15 1.50
N LEU A 265 1.87 14.80 0.83
CA LEU A 265 1.29 13.45 0.94
C LEU A 265 2.20 12.38 0.33
N ASN A 266 2.90 12.69 -0.76
CA ASN A 266 3.90 11.81 -1.35
C ASN A 266 5.10 11.57 -0.42
N ASN A 267 5.60 12.60 0.23
CA ASN A 267 6.66 12.47 1.24
C ASN A 267 6.22 11.58 2.41
N LEU A 268 4.97 11.70 2.84
CA LEU A 268 4.43 10.84 3.89
C LEU A 268 4.34 9.38 3.44
N ASP A 269 3.95 9.10 2.19
CA ASP A 269 3.95 7.75 1.62
C ASP A 269 5.35 7.14 1.52
N ASN A 270 6.32 7.95 1.13
CA ASN A 270 7.72 7.52 1.09
C ASN A 270 8.24 7.14 2.49
N LEU A 271 7.88 7.91 3.52
CA LEU A 271 8.24 7.61 4.91
C LEU A 271 7.55 6.31 5.40
N ILE A 272 6.27 6.12 5.10
CA ILE A 272 5.52 4.89 5.40
C ILE A 272 6.24 3.69 4.76
N THR A 273 6.55 3.77 3.47
CA THR A 273 7.25 2.71 2.73
C THR A 273 8.64 2.42 3.32
N LEU A 274 9.39 3.46 3.69
CA LEU A 274 10.71 3.31 4.30
C LEU A 274 10.64 2.57 5.64
N HIS A 275 9.69 2.96 6.52
CA HIS A 275 9.51 2.28 7.80
C HIS A 275 9.04 0.85 7.64
N GLN A 276 8.17 0.56 6.67
CA GLN A 276 7.74 -0.79 6.34
C GLN A 276 8.92 -1.69 5.94
N ARG A 277 9.73 -1.24 4.97
CA ARG A 277 10.93 -1.97 4.53
C ARG A 277 11.92 -2.19 5.68
N LYS A 278 12.05 -1.23 6.58
CA LYS A 278 12.95 -1.34 7.75
C LYS A 278 12.45 -2.39 8.74
N VAL A 279 11.15 -2.45 9.01
CA VAL A 279 10.55 -3.52 9.84
C VAL A 279 10.80 -4.89 9.22
N GLU A 280 10.52 -5.06 7.93
CA GLU A 280 10.72 -6.31 7.20
C GLU A 280 12.20 -6.75 7.22
N ALA A 281 13.13 -5.81 7.01
CA ALA A 281 14.56 -6.11 7.05
C ALA A 281 15.02 -6.54 8.45
N LEU A 282 14.56 -5.86 9.51
CA LEU A 282 14.89 -6.22 10.89
C LEU A 282 14.30 -7.57 11.29
N GLN A 283 13.08 -7.89 10.86
CA GLN A 283 12.47 -9.20 11.10
C GLN A 283 13.23 -10.32 10.40
N LYS A 284 13.67 -10.11 9.15
CA LYS A 284 14.53 -11.06 8.43
C LYS A 284 15.87 -11.24 9.11
N LEU A 285 16.49 -10.14 9.56
CA LEU A 285 17.74 -10.17 10.31
C LEU A 285 17.59 -10.98 11.60
N LYS A 286 16.53 -10.66 12.39
CA LYS A 286 16.24 -11.43 13.62
C LYS A 286 16.12 -12.92 13.34
N LYS A 287 15.32 -13.29 12.33
CA LYS A 287 15.14 -14.70 11.95
C LYS A 287 16.46 -15.37 11.57
N SER A 288 17.30 -14.71 10.79
CA SER A 288 18.62 -15.25 10.39
C SER A 288 19.56 -15.44 11.59
N LEU A 289 19.59 -14.46 12.50
CA LEU A 289 20.41 -14.55 13.72
C LEU A 289 19.93 -15.68 14.66
N LEU A 290 18.61 -15.85 14.83
CA LEU A 290 18.05 -16.97 15.59
C LEU A 290 18.49 -18.31 15.01
N GLN A 291 18.44 -18.47 13.69
CA GLN A 291 18.88 -19.70 13.03
C GLN A 291 20.38 -19.97 13.15
N GLN A 292 21.21 -18.93 13.31
CA GLN A 292 22.67 -19.09 13.43
C GLN A 292 23.15 -19.25 14.88
N MET A 293 22.42 -18.68 15.83
CA MET A 293 22.85 -18.62 17.23
C MET A 293 22.22 -19.70 18.12
N PHE A 294 21.11 -20.29 17.67
CA PHE A 294 20.43 -21.38 18.36
C PHE A 294 20.42 -22.63 17.45
N VAL A 295 21.60 -23.23 17.32
CA VAL A 295 21.82 -24.47 16.51
C VAL A 295 21.62 -25.70 17.38
#